data_d1485b8690a03045b0c87d247d58eda3
#
_entry.id   d1485b8690a03045b0c87d247d58eda3
#
_cell.length_a   1.000
_cell.length_b   1.000
_cell.length_c   1.000
_cell.angle_alpha   90.00
_cell.angle_beta   90.00
_cell.angle_gamma   90.00
#
_symmetry.space_group_name_H-M   'P 1'
#
loop_
_entity.id
_entity.type
_entity.pdbx_description
1 polymer ?
#
loop_
_entity_poly.entity_id
_entity_poly.type
_entity_poly.pdbx_seq_one_letter_code
_entity_poly.pdbx_strand_id
1 'polypeptide(L)'
;MRSTRRQFVAAAGLAALAGCTGSADSGPGGGPTPTAEPSGDESTATADGAVPTAETALPLPMAPEELESLAVSGGPSKDGIPSIDDPSFVGPDDVDFLEPGDPVFGVARNGVVKAYPQKILVQHEIVNDRLGDLPVAVTYCPLTGTVQGFERGRTTFGVSGRLINNNLIMYDRATEAWWPQILATSIPGPWNEAPGTSSLREFRLVWTSWEQWQTVHPKTQVLSTSTGFARNYGRDPYGSYNPPKGYYASENTLFEPLSEDDRFSKKRVFMGARTADGAVAFDKSTLLDEGVMRGELGGTPAVAVADSRFDTGYVYLNPEERAVGLDDGSVRVGDSSYSPDDLPLTRIHTFDAMWFAWHGYYPETNVYA
;
A
#
# COMPACT_ATOMS: atom_id res chain seq x y z
N MET A 1 -24.66 27.29 -24.28
CA MET A 1 -23.40 28.03 -24.13
C MET A 1 -22.28 26.99 -24.08
N ARG A 2 -21.36 27.00 -25.01
CA ARG A 2 -20.30 25.97 -25.15
C ARG A 2 -19.14 26.35 -24.21
N SER A 3 -18.76 25.47 -23.27
CA SER A 3 -17.58 25.63 -22.43
C SER A 3 -16.38 24.91 -23.05
N THR A 4 -15.31 25.65 -23.23
CA THR A 4 -14.06 25.25 -23.90
C THR A 4 -13.16 24.45 -22.95
N ARG A 5 -12.75 23.26 -23.39
CA ARG A 5 -11.70 22.46 -22.78
C ARG A 5 -10.34 23.19 -22.93
N ARG A 6 -9.66 23.42 -21.81
CA ARG A 6 -8.25 23.82 -21.81
C ARG A 6 -7.37 22.57 -21.80
N GLN A 7 -6.67 22.36 -22.90
CA GLN A 7 -5.61 21.36 -23.02
C GLN A 7 -4.34 21.90 -22.36
N PHE A 8 -3.71 21.12 -21.48
CA PHE A 8 -2.34 21.34 -21.03
C PHE A 8 -1.38 20.62 -21.97
N VAL A 9 -0.55 21.39 -22.66
CA VAL A 9 0.53 20.90 -23.49
C VAL A 9 1.78 20.77 -22.62
N ALA A 10 2.34 19.57 -22.52
CA ALA A 10 3.66 19.32 -21.96
C ALA A 10 4.69 19.42 -23.07
N ALA A 11 5.67 20.29 -22.92
CA ALA A 11 6.81 20.42 -23.83
C ALA A 11 7.90 19.40 -23.45
N ALA A 12 8.23 18.49 -24.37
CA ALA A 12 9.37 17.60 -24.27
C ALA A 12 10.54 18.21 -25.03
N GLY A 13 11.67 18.37 -24.34
CA GLY A 13 12.97 18.74 -24.96
C GLY A 13 13.80 17.49 -25.26
N LEU A 14 14.12 17.29 -26.53
CA LEU A 14 15.08 16.28 -27.01
C LEU A 14 16.51 16.81 -26.89
N ALA A 15 17.41 15.99 -26.36
CA ALA A 15 18.83 16.12 -26.64
C ALA A 15 19.40 14.72 -26.96
N ALA A 16 19.82 14.57 -28.21
CA ALA A 16 20.58 13.43 -28.70
C ALA A 16 22.08 13.75 -28.65
N LEU A 17 22.92 12.78 -28.27
CA LEU A 17 24.31 12.74 -28.72
C LEU A 17 24.86 11.30 -28.78
N ALA A 18 25.61 11.09 -29.82
CA ALA A 18 26.15 9.90 -30.42
C ALA A 18 27.35 9.27 -29.73
N GLY A 19 27.46 7.97 -29.80
CA GLY A 19 28.48 7.17 -30.46
C GLY A 19 29.86 7.00 -29.80
N CYS A 20 30.28 5.74 -29.61
CA CYS A 20 31.54 5.24 -30.22
C CYS A 20 31.70 3.73 -30.00
N THR A 21 32.09 3.09 -31.06
CA THR A 21 32.43 1.67 -31.28
C THR A 21 33.80 1.30 -30.71
N GLY A 22 34.01 0.06 -30.29
CA GLY A 22 35.30 -0.53 -30.01
C GLY A 22 35.28 -2.05 -30.02
N SER A 23 36.03 -2.62 -30.92
CA SER A 23 36.06 -4.02 -31.39
C SER A 23 36.77 -5.01 -30.48
N ALA A 24 36.49 -6.26 -30.76
CA ALA A 24 37.00 -7.54 -30.28
C ALA A 24 38.49 -7.75 -30.14
N ASP A 25 38.90 -8.67 -29.28
CA ASP A 25 39.94 -9.67 -29.61
C ASP A 25 39.72 -11.01 -28.88
N SER A 26 40.07 -12.06 -29.57
CA SER A 26 39.86 -13.48 -29.33
C SER A 26 41.13 -14.22 -28.94
N GLY A 27 41.01 -15.33 -28.18
CA GLY A 27 42.04 -16.35 -28.15
C GLY A 27 41.92 -17.38 -26.99
N PRO A 28 42.28 -18.65 -27.20
CA PRO A 28 41.67 -19.83 -26.61
C PRO A 28 42.56 -20.66 -25.68
N GLY A 29 41.96 -21.63 -24.99
CA GLY A 29 42.63 -22.79 -24.34
C GLY A 29 41.87 -23.24 -23.10
N GLY A 30 41.39 -24.39 -22.94
CA GLY A 30 41.72 -25.74 -23.16
C GLY A 30 41.68 -26.53 -21.86
N GLY A 31 40.57 -27.32 -21.55
CA GLY A 31 40.13 -28.42 -20.79
C GLY A 31 40.99 -29.00 -19.62
N PRO A 32 40.57 -30.10 -18.89
CA PRO A 32 39.31 -30.83 -18.90
C PRO A 32 38.68 -31.04 -17.50
N THR A 33 37.44 -31.58 -17.52
CA THR A 33 36.60 -32.07 -16.43
C THR A 33 37.27 -33.04 -15.47
N PRO A 34 36.79 -33.18 -14.20
CA PRO A 34 36.07 -34.37 -13.87
C PRO A 34 34.70 -34.17 -13.18
N THR A 35 33.84 -35.08 -13.49
CA THR A 35 32.53 -35.41 -13.00
C THR A 35 32.53 -35.74 -11.51
N ALA A 36 31.57 -35.18 -10.77
CA ALA A 36 31.00 -35.82 -9.58
C ALA A 36 29.56 -35.31 -9.39
N GLU A 37 28.58 -36.16 -9.56
CA GLU A 37 27.24 -35.97 -9.03
C GLU A 37 27.26 -36.05 -7.51
N PRO A 38 26.38 -35.30 -6.83
CA PRO A 38 25.51 -35.90 -5.85
C PRO A 38 24.04 -35.48 -5.98
N SER A 39 23.26 -36.52 -5.95
CA SER A 39 21.89 -36.70 -5.44
C SER A 39 21.15 -35.46 -4.89
N GLY A 40 20.02 -35.27 -5.49
CA GLY A 40 18.71 -34.73 -5.13
C GLY A 40 18.49 -34.07 -3.79
N ASP A 41 18.11 -32.81 -3.93
CA ASP A 41 17.09 -32.21 -3.07
C ASP A 41 16.20 -31.36 -4.02
N GLU A 42 15.01 -31.87 -4.33
CA GLU A 42 13.99 -31.14 -5.08
C GLU A 42 13.42 -30.02 -4.17
N SER A 43 14.20 -28.97 -3.97
CA SER A 43 13.69 -27.68 -3.56
C SER A 43 13.03 -27.07 -4.79
N THR A 44 11.72 -26.95 -4.79
CA THR A 44 10.94 -26.22 -5.79
C THR A 44 11.56 -24.84 -6.01
N ALA A 45 12.30 -24.70 -7.11
CA ALA A 45 12.87 -23.45 -7.54
C ALA A 45 11.71 -22.50 -7.89
N THR A 46 11.36 -21.59 -6.97
CA THR A 46 10.66 -20.36 -7.30
C THR A 46 11.45 -19.66 -8.39
N ALA A 47 10.79 -19.32 -9.49
CA ALA A 47 11.40 -18.59 -10.60
C ALA A 47 12.21 -17.42 -10.05
N ASP A 48 13.49 -17.33 -10.43
CA ASP A 48 14.45 -16.37 -9.87
C ASP A 48 13.94 -14.94 -10.20
N GLY A 49 13.33 -14.26 -9.20
CA GLY A 49 12.80 -12.92 -9.34
C GLY A 49 11.30 -12.73 -9.04
N ALA A 50 10.54 -13.78 -8.82
CA ALA A 50 9.12 -13.68 -8.51
C ALA A 50 8.87 -12.93 -7.19
N VAL A 51 7.76 -12.18 -7.13
CA VAL A 51 7.30 -11.52 -5.91
C VAL A 51 6.87 -12.58 -4.89
N PRO A 52 7.22 -12.44 -3.59
CA PRO A 52 6.70 -13.32 -2.56
C PRO A 52 5.18 -13.22 -2.44
N THR A 53 4.51 -14.37 -2.47
CA THR A 53 3.04 -14.44 -2.40
C THR A 53 2.58 -15.06 -1.09
N ALA A 54 1.36 -14.74 -0.68
CA ALA A 54 0.68 -15.38 0.43
C ALA A 54 0.36 -16.85 0.08
N GLU A 55 0.22 -17.70 1.10
CA GLU A 55 -0.17 -19.11 0.92
C GLU A 55 -1.59 -19.25 0.36
N THR A 56 -2.48 -18.35 0.75
CA THR A 56 -3.86 -18.30 0.28
C THR A 56 -4.09 -16.98 -0.46
N ALA A 57 -4.59 -17.06 -1.68
CA ALA A 57 -4.95 -15.88 -2.45
C ALA A 57 -6.22 -15.22 -1.86
N LEU A 58 -6.22 -13.90 -1.83
CA LEU A 58 -7.39 -13.11 -1.49
C LEU A 58 -8.43 -13.18 -2.61
N PRO A 59 -9.73 -13.15 -2.29
CA PRO A 59 -10.76 -13.20 -3.31
C PRO A 59 -10.76 -11.90 -4.13
N LEU A 60 -11.02 -12.05 -5.42
CA LEU A 60 -11.31 -10.94 -6.31
C LEU A 60 -12.82 -10.72 -6.39
N PRO A 61 -13.30 -9.48 -6.59
CA PRO A 61 -14.73 -9.19 -6.71
C PRO A 61 -15.36 -9.74 -8.01
N MET A 62 -14.52 -10.04 -9.00
CA MET A 62 -14.92 -10.56 -10.31
C MET A 62 -13.72 -11.28 -10.96
N ALA A 63 -13.91 -11.84 -12.15
CA ALA A 63 -12.84 -12.50 -12.88
C ALA A 63 -11.65 -11.54 -13.16
N PRO A 64 -10.40 -12.03 -13.12
CA PRO A 64 -9.22 -11.18 -13.36
C PRO A 64 -9.23 -10.44 -14.70
N GLU A 65 -9.73 -11.08 -15.76
CA GLU A 65 -9.85 -10.50 -17.11
C GLU A 65 -10.93 -9.41 -17.15
N GLU A 66 -11.98 -9.54 -16.35
CA GLU A 66 -13.01 -8.52 -16.20
C GLU A 66 -12.43 -7.29 -15.50
N LEU A 67 -11.66 -7.50 -14.42
CA LEU A 67 -10.94 -6.40 -13.73
C LEU A 67 -9.98 -5.68 -14.69
N GLU A 68 -9.21 -6.42 -15.50
CA GLU A 68 -8.33 -5.82 -16.51
C GLU A 68 -9.09 -4.90 -17.44
N SER A 69 -10.26 -5.36 -17.93
CA SER A 69 -11.09 -4.60 -18.87
C SER A 69 -11.63 -3.28 -18.31
N LEU A 70 -11.74 -3.17 -16.98
CA LEU A 70 -12.18 -1.98 -16.25
C LEU A 70 -11.04 -0.99 -15.94
N ALA A 71 -9.80 -1.34 -16.30
CA ALA A 71 -8.66 -0.49 -16.06
C ALA A 71 -8.69 0.76 -16.94
N VAL A 72 -8.65 1.93 -16.33
CA VAL A 72 -8.64 3.22 -17.00
C VAL A 72 -7.27 3.89 -16.93
N SER A 73 -6.99 4.81 -17.85
CA SER A 73 -5.76 5.61 -17.77
C SER A 73 -5.89 6.67 -16.69
N GLY A 74 -4.92 6.69 -15.76
CA GLY A 74 -4.75 7.77 -14.78
C GLY A 74 -4.13 9.06 -15.36
N GLY A 75 -3.72 9.03 -16.63
CA GLY A 75 -3.04 10.14 -17.32
C GLY A 75 -1.55 9.85 -17.57
N PRO A 76 -0.73 9.55 -16.54
CA PRO A 76 0.66 9.18 -16.75
C PRO A 76 0.82 7.86 -17.53
N SER A 77 1.96 7.73 -18.25
CA SER A 77 2.38 6.45 -18.83
C SER A 77 2.97 5.53 -17.76
N LYS A 78 3.32 4.29 -18.13
CA LYS A 78 4.14 3.39 -17.32
C LYS A 78 5.36 4.14 -16.79
N ASP A 79 5.58 4.11 -15.46
CA ASP A 79 6.60 4.86 -14.73
C ASP A 79 6.59 6.39 -14.93
N GLY A 80 5.49 6.96 -15.47
CA GLY A 80 5.31 8.41 -15.57
C GLY A 80 5.20 9.11 -14.21
N ILE A 81 4.78 8.39 -13.18
CA ILE A 81 5.01 8.69 -11.77
C ILE A 81 6.17 7.78 -11.33
N PRO A 82 7.38 8.34 -11.12
CA PRO A 82 8.56 7.51 -10.82
C PRO A 82 8.50 7.00 -9.39
N SER A 83 8.62 5.68 -9.20
CA SER A 83 8.85 5.09 -7.88
C SER A 83 10.22 5.52 -7.32
N ILE A 84 10.34 5.55 -5.99
CA ILE A 84 11.63 5.75 -5.33
C ILE A 84 12.26 4.37 -5.13
N ASP A 85 13.34 4.07 -5.86
CA ASP A 85 13.97 2.75 -5.85
C ASP A 85 15.25 2.71 -4.99
N ASP A 86 15.80 3.88 -4.66
CA ASP A 86 16.96 4.06 -3.76
C ASP A 86 16.62 5.13 -2.71
N PRO A 87 15.75 4.81 -1.73
CA PRO A 87 15.31 5.78 -0.75
C PRO A 87 16.39 6.16 0.24
N SER A 88 16.55 7.47 0.50
CA SER A 88 17.40 8.00 1.56
C SER A 88 16.58 8.44 2.76
N PHE A 89 17.12 8.25 3.96
CA PHE A 89 16.48 8.56 5.22
C PHE A 89 17.33 9.51 6.04
N VAL A 90 16.63 10.31 6.87
CA VAL A 90 17.23 11.22 7.84
C VAL A 90 16.77 10.89 9.25
N GLY A 91 17.51 11.34 10.25
CA GLY A 91 17.08 11.29 11.64
C GLY A 91 15.94 12.29 11.91
N PRO A 92 15.19 12.13 13.00
CA PRO A 92 14.08 13.04 13.32
C PRO A 92 14.53 14.49 13.58
N ASP A 93 15.77 14.69 14.04
CA ASP A 93 16.35 16.01 14.30
C ASP A 93 16.70 16.79 13.01
N ASP A 94 16.81 16.07 11.87
CA ASP A 94 17.10 16.63 10.56
C ASP A 94 15.82 16.84 9.71
N VAL A 95 14.64 16.64 10.30
CA VAL A 95 13.34 16.83 9.62
C VAL A 95 12.88 18.27 9.77
N ASP A 96 13.14 19.09 8.75
CA ASP A 96 12.72 20.48 8.65
C ASP A 96 11.56 20.74 7.68
N PHE A 97 11.09 19.65 7.03
CA PHE A 97 10.09 19.71 5.96
C PHE A 97 8.72 19.17 6.37
N LEU A 98 8.54 18.72 7.63
CA LEU A 98 7.25 18.27 8.16
C LEU A 98 6.73 19.19 9.25
N GLU A 99 5.43 19.47 9.18
CA GLU A 99 4.70 20.09 10.28
C GLU A 99 4.13 19.00 11.22
N PRO A 100 3.85 19.30 12.51
CA PRO A 100 3.34 18.32 13.47
C PRO A 100 2.13 17.52 12.98
N GLY A 101 1.18 18.17 12.31
CA GLY A 101 -0.04 17.57 11.79
C GLY A 101 0.08 16.93 10.40
N ASP A 102 1.27 16.92 9.79
CA ASP A 102 1.45 16.29 8.47
C ASP A 102 1.27 14.76 8.55
N PRO A 103 0.54 14.14 7.62
CA PRO A 103 0.39 12.70 7.60
C PRO A 103 1.70 11.99 7.29
N VAL A 104 1.97 10.93 8.05
CA VAL A 104 3.06 10.00 7.81
C VAL A 104 2.55 8.56 7.85
N PHE A 105 3.22 7.68 7.13
CA PHE A 105 2.97 6.25 7.13
C PHE A 105 4.11 5.55 7.87
N GLY A 106 3.83 5.12 9.09
CA GLY A 106 4.83 4.57 9.98
C GLY A 106 4.90 3.04 9.92
N VAL A 107 6.08 2.49 10.11
CA VAL A 107 6.31 1.05 10.28
C VAL A 107 7.38 0.79 11.33
N ALA A 108 7.08 -0.14 12.25
CA ALA A 108 8.03 -0.71 13.19
C ALA A 108 8.06 -2.22 12.96
N ARG A 109 9.10 -2.73 12.31
CA ARG A 109 9.24 -4.15 11.95
C ARG A 109 10.71 -4.54 11.82
N ASN A 110 11.05 -5.76 12.22
CA ASN A 110 12.42 -6.30 12.11
C ASN A 110 13.51 -5.42 12.77
N GLY A 111 13.18 -4.76 13.88
CA GLY A 111 14.09 -3.86 14.59
C GLY A 111 14.32 -2.52 13.89
N VAL A 112 13.59 -2.24 12.81
CA VAL A 112 13.64 -0.97 12.07
C VAL A 112 12.37 -0.19 12.31
N VAL A 113 12.51 1.13 12.53
CA VAL A 113 11.39 2.07 12.67
C VAL A 113 11.54 3.16 11.63
N LYS A 114 10.58 3.26 10.72
CA LYS A 114 10.61 4.23 9.62
C LYS A 114 9.27 4.96 9.47
N ALA A 115 9.35 6.21 9.01
CA ALA A 115 8.20 7.00 8.60
C ALA A 115 8.35 7.43 7.14
N TYR A 116 7.25 7.34 6.39
CA TYR A 116 7.17 7.75 4.99
C TYR A 116 6.17 8.90 4.90
N PRO A 117 6.62 10.14 4.70
CA PRO A 117 5.75 11.31 4.62
C PRO A 117 4.80 11.24 3.42
N GLN A 118 3.51 11.46 3.66
CA GLN A 118 2.47 11.48 2.63
C GLN A 118 2.81 12.47 1.51
N LYS A 119 3.34 13.66 1.85
CA LYS A 119 3.74 14.68 0.87
C LYS A 119 4.83 14.23 -0.11
N ILE A 120 5.62 13.21 0.25
CA ILE A 120 6.58 12.59 -0.66
C ILE A 120 5.87 11.51 -1.48
N LEU A 121 5.12 10.61 -0.83
CA LEU A 121 4.46 9.51 -1.51
C LEU A 121 3.37 9.96 -2.48
N VAL A 122 2.72 11.11 -2.27
CA VAL A 122 1.75 11.65 -3.24
C VAL A 122 2.35 12.01 -4.61
N GLN A 123 3.69 12.16 -4.67
CA GLN A 123 4.44 12.47 -5.91
C GLN A 123 5.08 11.24 -6.54
N HIS A 124 5.12 10.11 -5.81
CA HIS A 124 5.86 8.91 -6.21
C HIS A 124 5.04 7.62 -6.14
N GLU A 125 4.00 7.58 -5.31
CA GLU A 125 3.08 6.46 -5.06
C GLU A 125 3.76 5.19 -4.52
N ILE A 126 5.01 4.90 -4.88
CA ILE A 126 5.74 3.68 -4.49
C ILE A 126 7.16 4.01 -4.02
N VAL A 127 7.53 3.44 -2.88
CA VAL A 127 8.91 3.42 -2.35
C VAL A 127 9.37 1.97 -2.22
N ASN A 128 10.35 1.57 -3.03
CA ASN A 128 11.01 0.27 -2.94
C ASN A 128 12.14 0.35 -1.91
N ASP A 129 11.92 -0.21 -0.73
CA ASP A 129 12.81 -0.09 0.43
C ASP A 129 13.22 -1.46 1.01
N ARG A 130 13.85 -1.43 2.18
CA ARG A 130 14.18 -2.58 3.03
C ARG A 130 13.88 -2.27 4.49
N LEU A 131 13.30 -3.25 5.19
CA LEU A 131 13.13 -3.24 6.65
C LEU A 131 14.10 -4.28 7.25
N GLY A 132 15.30 -3.84 7.60
CA GLY A 132 16.43 -4.73 7.85
C GLY A 132 16.79 -5.50 6.57
N ASP A 133 16.79 -6.83 6.65
CA ASP A 133 17.08 -7.67 5.48
C ASP A 133 15.87 -7.95 4.58
N LEU A 134 14.67 -7.53 4.98
CA LEU A 134 13.44 -7.76 4.24
C LEU A 134 13.24 -6.68 3.16
N PRO A 135 13.29 -7.01 1.86
CA PRO A 135 12.92 -6.07 0.80
C PRO A 135 11.41 -5.85 0.79
N VAL A 136 10.99 -4.58 0.76
CA VAL A 136 9.58 -4.18 0.81
C VAL A 136 9.26 -3.10 -0.21
N ALA A 137 7.96 -2.97 -0.54
CA ALA A 137 7.40 -1.81 -1.19
C ALA A 137 6.39 -1.14 -0.26
N VAL A 138 6.54 0.15 -0.06
CA VAL A 138 5.56 1.02 0.62
C VAL A 138 4.81 1.77 -0.47
N THR A 139 3.48 1.67 -0.48
CA THR A 139 2.66 2.18 -1.58
C THR A 139 1.55 3.07 -1.05
N TYR A 140 1.25 4.14 -1.76
CA TYR A 140 0.20 5.07 -1.40
C TYR A 140 -0.61 5.48 -2.63
N CYS A 141 -1.93 5.33 -2.55
CA CYS A 141 -2.85 5.84 -3.55
C CYS A 141 -3.62 7.06 -3.00
N PRO A 142 -3.34 8.27 -3.48
CA PRO A 142 -4.00 9.47 -2.98
C PRO A 142 -5.50 9.51 -3.30
N LEU A 143 -5.92 8.92 -4.41
CA LEU A 143 -7.31 8.94 -4.85
C LEU A 143 -8.23 8.09 -3.96
N THR A 144 -7.71 7.05 -3.34
CA THR A 144 -8.47 6.15 -2.45
C THR A 144 -8.14 6.33 -0.97
N GLY A 145 -7.16 7.21 -0.66
CA GLY A 145 -6.69 7.41 0.70
C GLY A 145 -6.15 6.11 1.31
N THR A 146 -5.36 5.34 0.55
CA THR A 146 -4.94 4.00 0.96
C THR A 146 -3.42 3.88 0.95
N VAL A 147 -2.85 3.43 2.06
CA VAL A 147 -1.44 3.07 2.19
C VAL A 147 -1.31 1.59 2.52
N GLN A 148 -0.42 0.88 1.81
CA GLN A 148 -0.15 -0.53 2.04
C GLN A 148 1.33 -0.86 1.87
N GLY A 149 1.80 -1.85 2.63
CA GLY A 149 3.14 -2.40 2.54
C GLY A 149 3.12 -3.82 1.99
N PHE A 150 4.09 -4.13 1.11
CA PHE A 150 4.21 -5.45 0.48
C PHE A 150 5.65 -5.96 0.56
N GLU A 151 5.81 -7.27 0.80
CA GLU A 151 7.10 -7.93 0.59
C GLU A 151 7.34 -8.07 -0.91
N ARG A 152 8.50 -7.60 -1.40
CA ARG A 152 8.76 -7.56 -2.86
C ARG A 152 9.82 -8.55 -3.34
N GLY A 153 10.50 -9.26 -2.45
CA GLY A 153 11.61 -10.11 -2.82
C GLY A 153 12.74 -9.32 -3.52
N ARG A 154 13.25 -9.86 -4.61
CA ARG A 154 14.35 -9.22 -5.37
C ARG A 154 13.88 -8.19 -6.39
N THR A 155 12.61 -8.22 -6.80
CA THR A 155 12.06 -7.27 -7.76
C THR A 155 11.77 -5.91 -7.12
N THR A 156 11.39 -4.94 -7.93
CA THR A 156 10.84 -3.66 -7.52
C THR A 156 9.47 -3.47 -8.16
N PHE A 157 8.62 -2.69 -7.49
CA PHE A 157 7.35 -2.28 -8.04
C PHE A 157 7.46 -0.92 -8.73
N GLY A 158 6.71 -0.75 -9.81
CA GLY A 158 6.52 0.51 -10.52
C GLY A 158 5.06 0.88 -10.66
N VAL A 159 4.81 2.14 -11.04
CA VAL A 159 3.47 2.68 -11.27
C VAL A 159 3.06 2.40 -12.71
N SER A 160 1.97 1.70 -12.91
CA SER A 160 1.49 1.33 -14.26
C SER A 160 0.91 2.52 -15.05
N GLY A 161 0.50 3.59 -14.36
CA GLY A 161 -0.29 4.70 -14.94
C GLY A 161 -1.75 4.33 -15.17
N ARG A 162 -2.19 3.18 -14.66
CA ARG A 162 -3.56 2.69 -14.76
C ARG A 162 -4.21 2.60 -13.38
N LEU A 163 -5.54 2.68 -13.39
CA LEU A 163 -6.38 2.65 -12.18
C LEU A 163 -7.56 1.71 -12.42
N ILE A 164 -7.99 1.01 -11.38
CA ILE A 164 -9.30 0.40 -11.26
C ILE A 164 -9.95 0.98 -10.00
N ASN A 165 -11.20 1.36 -10.06
CA ASN A 165 -11.92 1.94 -8.93
C ASN A 165 -11.19 3.15 -8.28
N ASN A 166 -10.57 4.00 -9.08
CA ASN A 166 -9.67 5.08 -8.68
C ASN A 166 -8.40 4.60 -7.90
N ASN A 167 -8.18 3.30 -7.77
CA ASN A 167 -7.05 2.76 -7.04
C ASN A 167 -5.87 2.45 -7.97
N LEU A 168 -4.67 2.74 -7.49
CA LEU A 168 -3.40 2.46 -8.14
C LEU A 168 -3.29 1.00 -8.57
N ILE A 169 -2.95 0.76 -9.84
CA ILE A 169 -2.43 -0.52 -10.31
C ILE A 169 -0.90 -0.42 -10.32
N MET A 170 -0.27 -1.19 -9.44
CA MET A 170 1.18 -1.40 -9.46
C MET A 170 1.52 -2.46 -10.50
N TYR A 171 2.79 -2.53 -10.91
CA TYR A 171 3.32 -3.70 -11.60
C TYR A 171 4.67 -4.08 -11.00
N ASP A 172 5.01 -5.35 -10.95
CA ASP A 172 6.35 -5.77 -10.60
C ASP A 172 7.24 -5.84 -11.85
N ARG A 173 8.51 -5.41 -11.71
CA ARG A 173 9.43 -5.31 -12.85
C ARG A 173 10.04 -6.64 -13.28
N ALA A 174 9.84 -7.72 -12.52
CA ALA A 174 10.35 -9.04 -12.89
C ALA A 174 9.39 -9.79 -13.81
N THR A 175 8.10 -9.77 -13.48
CA THR A 175 7.07 -10.50 -14.24
C THR A 175 6.17 -9.58 -15.06
N GLU A 176 6.19 -8.28 -14.80
CA GLU A 176 5.32 -7.26 -15.39
C GLU A 176 3.82 -7.50 -15.16
N ALA A 177 3.47 -8.35 -14.17
CA ALA A 177 2.10 -8.57 -13.74
C ALA A 177 1.52 -7.30 -13.10
N TRP A 178 0.21 -7.12 -13.27
CA TRP A 178 -0.53 -6.04 -12.61
C TRP A 178 -1.02 -6.44 -11.22
N TRP A 179 -0.92 -5.50 -10.29
CA TRP A 179 -1.29 -5.65 -8.88
C TRP A 179 -2.12 -4.44 -8.43
N PRO A 180 -3.46 -4.47 -8.54
CA PRO A 180 -4.30 -3.43 -7.93
C PRO A 180 -4.03 -3.37 -6.42
N GLN A 181 -3.66 -2.19 -5.92
CA GLN A 181 -3.12 -2.01 -4.58
C GLN A 181 -4.06 -2.53 -3.48
N ILE A 182 -5.35 -2.17 -3.50
CA ILE A 182 -6.33 -2.61 -2.49
C ILE A 182 -6.56 -4.12 -2.57
N LEU A 183 -6.62 -4.69 -3.77
CA LEU A 183 -6.83 -6.13 -3.95
C LEU A 183 -5.60 -6.95 -3.59
N ALA A 184 -4.40 -6.39 -3.73
CA ALA A 184 -3.12 -7.07 -3.49
C ALA A 184 -2.98 -8.40 -4.26
N THR A 185 -3.79 -8.63 -5.29
CA THR A 185 -3.87 -9.87 -6.05
C THR A 185 -3.57 -9.59 -7.51
N SER A 186 -2.75 -10.45 -8.13
CA SER A 186 -2.34 -10.32 -9.52
C SER A 186 -3.50 -10.48 -10.49
N ILE A 187 -3.52 -9.65 -11.51
CA ILE A 187 -4.45 -9.70 -12.63
C ILE A 187 -3.68 -9.58 -13.95
N PRO A 188 -4.26 -10.01 -15.08
CA PRO A 188 -3.71 -9.75 -16.40
C PRO A 188 -3.46 -8.27 -16.66
N GLY A 189 -2.55 -7.98 -17.57
CA GLY A 189 -2.27 -6.65 -18.05
C GLY A 189 -1.49 -6.69 -19.36
N PRO A 190 -1.29 -5.56 -20.04
CA PRO A 190 -0.75 -5.51 -21.40
C PRO A 190 0.71 -5.98 -21.51
N TRP A 191 1.38 -6.22 -20.38
CA TRP A 191 2.78 -6.68 -20.35
C TRP A 191 2.91 -8.12 -19.86
N ASN A 192 1.86 -8.65 -19.23
CA ASN A 192 1.73 -10.05 -18.83
C ASN A 192 0.25 -10.43 -18.85
N GLU A 193 -0.15 -11.17 -19.88
CA GLU A 193 -1.55 -11.53 -20.15
C GLU A 193 -2.04 -12.71 -19.28
N ALA A 194 -1.14 -13.44 -18.61
CA ALA A 194 -1.49 -14.61 -17.81
C ALA A 194 -0.54 -14.78 -16.59
N PRO A 195 -0.57 -13.84 -15.61
CA PRO A 195 0.36 -13.88 -14.48
C PRO A 195 0.08 -15.01 -13.47
N GLY A 196 -1.05 -15.72 -13.61
CA GLY A 196 -1.61 -16.55 -12.56
C GLY A 196 -2.23 -15.70 -11.45
N THR A 197 -3.16 -16.27 -10.68
CA THR A 197 -3.81 -15.56 -9.57
C THR A 197 -3.09 -15.86 -8.28
N SER A 198 -2.46 -14.86 -7.69
CA SER A 198 -1.76 -14.95 -6.40
C SER A 198 -1.85 -13.62 -5.66
N SER A 199 -1.77 -13.63 -4.34
CA SER A 199 -1.81 -12.40 -3.53
C SER A 199 -0.46 -12.09 -2.91
N LEU A 200 -0.14 -10.81 -2.81
CA LEU A 200 1.09 -10.31 -2.18
C LEU A 200 1.09 -10.63 -0.68
N ARG A 201 2.28 -10.79 -0.11
CA ARG A 201 2.47 -10.78 1.35
C ARG A 201 2.41 -9.34 1.83
N GLU A 202 1.38 -9.03 2.60
CA GLU A 202 1.11 -7.69 3.10
C GLU A 202 1.71 -7.47 4.48
N PHE A 203 2.04 -6.22 4.78
CA PHE A 203 2.30 -5.77 6.14
C PHE A 203 1.67 -4.41 6.38
N ARG A 204 1.32 -4.16 7.65
CA ARG A 204 0.64 -2.92 8.02
C ARG A 204 1.59 -1.74 8.03
N LEU A 205 1.10 -0.63 7.49
CA LEU A 205 1.59 0.73 7.72
C LEU A 205 0.58 1.48 8.58
N VAL A 206 1.07 2.21 9.56
CA VAL A 206 0.25 3.05 10.45
C VAL A 206 0.12 4.43 9.82
N TRP A 207 -1.08 4.82 9.46
CA TRP A 207 -1.38 6.19 9.05
C TRP A 207 -1.63 7.05 10.28
N THR A 208 -0.78 8.03 10.52
CA THR A 208 -0.84 8.93 11.68
C THR A 208 -0.26 10.30 11.35
N SER A 209 -0.24 11.23 12.32
CA SER A 209 0.47 12.50 12.20
C SER A 209 1.96 12.35 12.52
N TRP A 210 2.78 13.26 12.01
CA TRP A 210 4.21 13.30 12.33
C TRP A 210 4.46 13.42 13.83
N GLU A 211 3.73 14.30 14.53
CA GLU A 211 3.86 14.51 15.98
C GLU A 211 3.57 13.23 16.76
N GLN A 212 2.48 12.53 16.44
CA GLN A 212 2.12 11.28 17.12
C GLN A 212 3.16 10.19 16.87
N TRP A 213 3.60 10.03 15.61
CA TRP A 213 4.62 9.05 15.28
C TRP A 213 5.94 9.30 15.98
N GLN A 214 6.45 10.55 15.93
CA GLN A 214 7.70 10.95 16.56
C GLN A 214 7.64 10.81 18.09
N THR A 215 6.48 11.12 18.70
CA THR A 215 6.28 10.96 20.15
C THR A 215 6.47 9.53 20.61
N VAL A 216 5.91 8.56 19.89
CA VAL A 216 6.04 7.13 20.23
C VAL A 216 7.38 6.57 19.76
N HIS A 217 7.91 7.06 18.65
CA HIS A 217 9.12 6.59 18.00
C HIS A 217 10.19 7.71 17.84
N PRO A 218 10.76 8.22 18.91
CA PRO A 218 11.68 9.38 18.89
C PRO A 218 13.01 9.12 18.18
N LYS A 219 13.29 7.90 17.74
CA LYS A 219 14.50 7.51 16.99
C LYS A 219 14.16 6.97 15.59
N THR A 220 12.97 7.27 15.09
CA THR A 220 12.53 6.84 13.76
C THR A 220 13.45 7.37 12.66
N GLN A 221 13.58 6.64 11.58
CA GLN A 221 14.15 7.15 10.34
C GLN A 221 13.03 7.71 9.47
N VAL A 222 13.22 8.86 8.84
CA VAL A 222 12.21 9.53 8.02
C VAL A 222 12.68 9.58 6.58
N LEU A 223 11.82 9.15 5.64
CA LEU A 223 12.13 9.26 4.21
C LEU A 223 12.38 10.72 3.86
N SER A 224 13.55 10.97 3.28
CA SER A 224 14.06 12.30 2.94
C SER A 224 13.45 12.83 1.64
N THR A 225 13.39 14.15 1.50
CA THR A 225 13.07 14.83 0.24
C THR A 225 14.16 14.68 -0.83
N SER A 226 15.33 14.14 -0.48
CA SER A 226 16.42 13.81 -1.41
C SER A 226 16.15 12.49 -2.13
N THR A 227 15.14 12.47 -2.98
CA THR A 227 14.65 11.28 -3.69
C THR A 227 15.36 11.01 -5.02
N GLY A 228 16.25 11.88 -5.47
CA GLY A 228 16.82 11.86 -6.81
C GLY A 228 15.94 12.49 -7.89
N PHE A 229 14.75 12.96 -7.56
CA PHE A 229 13.80 13.57 -8.48
C PHE A 229 13.53 15.04 -8.13
N ALA A 230 13.43 15.90 -9.16
CA ALA A 230 13.02 17.29 -8.98
C ALA A 230 11.48 17.38 -8.82
N ARG A 231 11.00 17.37 -7.60
CA ARG A 231 9.59 17.47 -7.22
C ARG A 231 9.37 18.56 -6.18
N ASN A 232 8.17 19.11 -6.15
CA ASN A 232 7.78 20.08 -5.12
C ASN A 232 7.02 19.35 -3.99
N TYR A 233 7.75 18.88 -2.98
CA TYR A 233 7.17 18.19 -1.83
C TYR A 233 6.44 19.11 -0.84
N GLY A 234 6.52 20.43 -1.02
CA GLY A 234 5.72 21.40 -0.26
C GLY A 234 4.27 21.52 -0.73
N ARG A 235 3.86 20.78 -1.79
CA ARG A 235 2.52 20.87 -2.37
C ARG A 235 1.98 19.48 -2.70
N ASP A 236 0.83 19.15 -2.11
CA ASP A 236 0.00 18.04 -2.53
C ASP A 236 -0.91 18.50 -3.70
N PRO A 237 -0.85 17.86 -4.88
CA PRO A 237 -1.66 18.23 -6.04
C PRO A 237 -3.16 17.99 -5.82
N TYR A 238 -3.54 17.15 -4.86
CA TYR A 238 -4.93 16.82 -4.54
C TYR A 238 -5.53 17.68 -3.43
N GLY A 239 -4.72 18.37 -2.64
CA GLY A 239 -5.20 19.23 -1.56
C GLY A 239 -4.43 19.11 -0.25
N SER A 240 -5.16 18.87 0.83
CA SER A 240 -4.58 18.68 2.18
C SER A 240 -5.49 17.76 2.99
N TYR A 241 -4.91 16.95 3.87
CA TYR A 241 -5.65 16.19 4.87
C TYR A 241 -5.86 16.96 6.17
N ASN A 242 -4.97 17.90 6.48
CA ASN A 242 -5.06 18.66 7.73
C ASN A 242 -4.80 20.17 7.49
N PRO A 243 -5.85 21.03 7.51
CA PRO A 243 -7.26 20.64 7.45
C PRO A 243 -7.63 20.07 6.07
N PRO A 244 -8.70 19.24 5.97
CA PRO A 244 -9.14 18.69 4.70
C PRO A 244 -9.48 19.77 3.68
N LYS A 245 -8.87 19.71 2.48
CA LYS A 245 -9.11 20.61 1.35
C LYS A 245 -8.97 19.90 0.01
N GLY A 246 -9.53 20.51 -1.04
CA GLY A 246 -9.40 20.01 -2.41
C GLY A 246 -10.11 18.68 -2.61
N TYR A 247 -9.45 17.74 -3.24
CA TYR A 247 -9.98 16.41 -3.51
C TYR A 247 -10.41 15.67 -2.24
N TYR A 248 -9.63 15.76 -1.16
CA TYR A 248 -9.89 15.03 0.09
C TYR A 248 -11.13 15.53 0.85
N ALA A 249 -11.57 16.77 0.61
CA ALA A 249 -12.79 17.34 1.18
C ALA A 249 -14.00 17.29 0.22
N SER A 250 -13.83 16.78 -1.00
CA SER A 250 -14.85 16.75 -2.05
C SER A 250 -15.55 15.40 -2.10
N GLU A 251 -16.86 15.38 -2.33
CA GLU A 251 -17.61 14.14 -2.60
C GLU A 251 -17.38 13.57 -4.01
N ASN A 252 -16.68 14.31 -4.88
CA ASN A 252 -16.41 13.87 -6.24
C ASN A 252 -15.21 12.91 -6.29
N THR A 253 -15.32 11.86 -7.09
CA THR A 253 -14.22 11.00 -7.53
C THR A 253 -13.68 11.47 -8.88
N LEU A 254 -12.43 11.15 -9.22
CA LEU A 254 -11.87 11.53 -10.53
C LEU A 254 -12.34 10.58 -11.65
N PHE A 255 -12.61 9.35 -11.31
CA PHE A 255 -13.14 8.31 -12.20
C PHE A 255 -14.37 7.68 -11.58
N GLU A 256 -15.19 7.04 -12.38
CA GLU A 256 -16.40 6.34 -11.92
C GLU A 256 -15.99 5.16 -10.99
N PRO A 257 -16.57 5.04 -9.79
CA PRO A 257 -16.36 3.88 -8.93
C PRO A 257 -16.94 2.60 -9.54
N LEU A 258 -16.42 1.44 -9.15
CA LEU A 258 -16.94 0.13 -9.60
C LEU A 258 -18.37 -0.12 -9.11
N SER A 259 -18.74 0.40 -7.96
CA SER A 259 -20.11 0.41 -7.44
C SER A 259 -20.36 1.69 -6.65
N GLU A 260 -21.61 2.10 -6.60
CA GLU A 260 -22.05 3.26 -5.81
C GLU A 260 -22.79 2.78 -4.57
N ASP A 261 -22.51 3.47 -3.44
CA ASP A 261 -23.18 3.26 -2.18
C ASP A 261 -23.29 4.60 -1.44
N ASP A 262 -24.52 5.04 -1.22
CA ASP A 262 -24.83 6.34 -0.64
C ASP A 262 -25.08 6.28 0.90
N ARG A 263 -24.83 5.13 1.54
CA ARG A 263 -24.98 5.00 3.00
C ARG A 263 -24.04 5.95 3.75
N PHE A 264 -22.89 6.23 3.15
CA PHE A 264 -21.87 7.12 3.73
C PHE A 264 -21.32 8.07 2.67
N SER A 265 -20.73 9.19 3.14
CA SER A 265 -19.92 10.06 2.29
C SER A 265 -18.82 9.26 1.59
N LYS A 266 -18.63 9.48 0.30
CA LYS A 266 -17.65 8.73 -0.53
C LYS A 266 -16.24 8.72 0.07
N LYS A 267 -15.85 9.78 0.76
CA LYS A 267 -14.50 9.94 1.35
C LYS A 267 -14.45 9.69 2.86
N ARG A 268 -15.53 9.23 3.46
CA ARG A 268 -15.49 8.76 4.84
C ARG A 268 -14.51 7.59 4.94
N VAL A 269 -13.62 7.64 5.92
CA VAL A 269 -12.53 6.67 6.05
C VAL A 269 -13.01 5.48 6.87
N PHE A 270 -12.85 4.30 6.31
CA PHE A 270 -13.08 3.03 6.97
C PHE A 270 -11.79 2.28 7.15
N MET A 271 -11.68 1.57 8.25
CA MET A 271 -10.66 0.57 8.47
C MET A 271 -11.17 -0.75 7.91
N GLY A 272 -10.62 -1.13 6.77
CA GLY A 272 -10.97 -2.35 6.08
C GLY A 272 -10.08 -3.52 6.48
N ALA A 273 -10.67 -4.69 6.69
CA ALA A 273 -9.97 -5.95 6.88
C ALA A 273 -10.60 -7.02 5.99
N ARG A 274 -9.77 -7.90 5.44
CA ARG A 274 -10.23 -8.97 4.55
C ARG A 274 -9.38 -10.22 4.67
N THR A 275 -10.01 -11.35 4.42
CA THR A 275 -9.40 -12.68 4.34
C THR A 275 -9.99 -13.42 3.13
N ALA A 276 -9.59 -14.67 2.94
CA ALA A 276 -10.22 -15.53 1.92
C ALA A 276 -11.73 -15.76 2.17
N ASP A 277 -12.19 -15.58 3.42
CA ASP A 277 -13.57 -15.90 3.84
C ASP A 277 -14.52 -14.69 3.73
N GLY A 278 -13.99 -13.46 3.54
CA GLY A 278 -14.81 -12.26 3.44
C GLY A 278 -14.10 -10.97 3.77
N ALA A 279 -14.90 -9.90 3.88
CA ALA A 279 -14.41 -8.55 4.17
C ALA A 279 -15.29 -7.85 5.22
N VAL A 280 -14.68 -6.97 6.01
CA VAL A 280 -15.34 -6.13 7.01
C VAL A 280 -14.79 -4.72 6.98
N ALA A 281 -15.63 -3.74 7.23
CA ALA A 281 -15.25 -2.33 7.34
C ALA A 281 -15.77 -1.74 8.65
N PHE A 282 -14.88 -1.13 9.42
CA PHE A 282 -15.22 -0.37 10.62
C PHE A 282 -15.02 1.11 10.33
N ASP A 283 -16.03 1.93 10.61
CA ASP A 283 -15.88 3.37 10.51
C ASP A 283 -14.77 3.86 11.44
N LYS A 284 -13.77 4.52 10.89
CA LYS A 284 -12.58 4.92 11.66
C LYS A 284 -12.92 5.95 12.74
N SER A 285 -13.78 6.92 12.44
CA SER A 285 -14.13 7.95 13.42
C SER A 285 -14.94 7.37 14.59
N THR A 286 -15.93 6.54 14.29
CA THR A 286 -16.71 5.84 15.32
C THR A 286 -15.81 4.93 16.18
N LEU A 287 -14.89 4.20 15.55
CA LEU A 287 -13.95 3.36 16.30
C LEU A 287 -13.08 4.17 17.25
N LEU A 288 -12.58 5.32 16.83
CA LEU A 288 -11.76 6.20 17.69
C LEU A 288 -12.57 6.78 18.84
N ASP A 289 -13.84 7.08 18.63
CA ASP A 289 -14.74 7.62 19.64
C ASP A 289 -15.18 6.55 20.65
N GLU A 290 -15.51 5.33 20.20
CA GLU A 290 -16.00 4.24 21.04
C GLU A 290 -14.89 3.40 21.66
N GLY A 291 -13.71 3.39 21.05
CA GLY A 291 -12.54 2.61 21.48
C GLY A 291 -12.57 1.15 21.08
N VAL A 292 -13.74 0.50 21.04
CA VAL A 292 -13.90 -0.92 20.67
C VAL A 292 -15.21 -1.10 19.91
N MET A 293 -15.13 -1.69 18.72
CA MET A 293 -16.30 -2.09 17.94
C MET A 293 -16.29 -3.61 17.72
N ARG A 294 -17.46 -4.24 17.79
CA ARG A 294 -17.63 -5.66 17.49
C ARG A 294 -18.27 -5.84 16.14
N GLY A 295 -17.87 -6.91 15.45
CA GLY A 295 -18.35 -7.23 14.13
C GLY A 295 -18.10 -8.69 13.76
N GLU A 296 -18.15 -8.97 12.47
CA GLU A 296 -17.97 -10.31 11.89
C GLU A 296 -17.19 -10.20 10.59
N LEU A 297 -16.26 -11.11 10.37
CA LEU A 297 -15.49 -11.26 9.13
C LEU A 297 -15.64 -12.70 8.65
N GLY A 298 -16.26 -12.90 7.48
CA GLY A 298 -16.44 -14.23 6.89
C GLY A 298 -17.14 -15.24 7.80
N GLY A 299 -18.16 -14.81 8.58
CA GLY A 299 -18.86 -15.66 9.53
C GLY A 299 -18.14 -15.87 10.87
N THR A 300 -16.95 -15.26 11.05
CA THR A 300 -16.20 -15.35 12.31
C THR A 300 -16.33 -14.03 13.09
N PRO A 301 -16.70 -14.07 14.38
CA PRO A 301 -16.70 -12.90 15.24
C PRO A 301 -15.35 -12.16 15.20
N ALA A 302 -15.43 -10.84 15.05
CA ALA A 302 -14.26 -9.96 14.96
C ALA A 302 -14.42 -8.77 15.91
N VAL A 303 -13.32 -8.16 16.29
CA VAL A 303 -13.27 -6.96 17.10
C VAL A 303 -12.26 -5.98 16.51
N ALA A 304 -12.68 -4.72 16.38
CA ALA A 304 -11.78 -3.62 16.10
C ALA A 304 -11.49 -2.88 17.40
N VAL A 305 -10.23 -2.49 17.63
CA VAL A 305 -9.78 -1.73 18.81
C VAL A 305 -9.05 -0.49 18.35
N ALA A 306 -9.34 0.64 19.00
CA ALA A 306 -8.67 1.91 18.74
C ALA A 306 -7.28 1.95 19.37
N ASP A 307 -6.38 2.68 18.75
CA ASP A 307 -5.07 3.06 19.29
C ASP A 307 -4.93 4.59 19.22
N SER A 308 -5.20 5.25 20.34
CA SER A 308 -5.15 6.72 20.44
C SER A 308 -3.73 7.30 20.31
N ARG A 309 -2.69 6.46 20.43
CA ARG A 309 -1.30 6.93 20.22
C ARG A 309 -1.07 7.39 18.80
N PHE A 310 -1.84 6.82 17.85
CA PHE A 310 -1.64 7.03 16.42
C PHE A 310 -2.94 7.43 15.67
N ASP A 311 -4.06 7.63 16.36
CA ASP A 311 -5.38 7.82 15.76
C ASP A 311 -5.70 6.76 14.70
N THR A 312 -5.49 5.50 15.07
CA THR A 312 -5.69 4.31 14.23
C THR A 312 -6.38 3.20 15.02
N GLY A 313 -6.48 2.02 14.45
CA GLY A 313 -6.98 0.84 15.16
C GLY A 313 -6.49 -0.45 14.52
N TYR A 314 -6.87 -1.57 15.11
CA TYR A 314 -6.50 -2.92 14.68
C TYR A 314 -7.72 -3.81 14.70
N VAL A 315 -7.81 -4.76 13.78
CA VAL A 315 -8.89 -5.76 13.70
C VAL A 315 -8.32 -7.14 14.05
N TYR A 316 -9.06 -7.83 14.90
CA TYR A 316 -8.73 -9.18 15.34
C TYR A 316 -9.92 -10.12 15.17
N LEU A 317 -9.67 -11.37 14.81
CA LEU A 317 -10.67 -12.43 14.95
C LEU A 317 -10.82 -12.79 16.43
N ASN A 318 -12.06 -12.93 16.87
CA ASN A 318 -12.42 -13.26 18.25
C ASN A 318 -13.46 -14.41 18.29
N PRO A 319 -13.13 -15.60 17.75
CA PRO A 319 -14.08 -16.70 17.59
C PRO A 319 -14.67 -17.20 18.89
N GLU A 320 -13.98 -16.98 20.03
CA GLU A 320 -14.48 -17.34 21.36
C GLU A 320 -15.32 -16.22 22.01
N GLU A 321 -15.56 -15.12 21.29
CA GLU A 321 -16.29 -13.94 21.78
C GLU A 321 -15.81 -13.44 23.14
N ARG A 322 -14.48 -13.48 23.36
CA ARG A 322 -13.87 -12.98 24.59
C ARG A 322 -14.29 -11.53 24.83
N ALA A 323 -14.49 -11.18 26.10
CA ALA A 323 -14.77 -9.80 26.48
C ALA A 323 -13.53 -8.93 26.17
N VAL A 324 -13.72 -7.92 25.28
CA VAL A 324 -12.71 -6.94 24.92
C VAL A 324 -13.23 -5.56 25.28
N GLY A 325 -12.41 -4.74 25.93
CA GLY A 325 -12.73 -3.37 26.32
C GLY A 325 -11.47 -2.51 26.34
N LEU A 326 -11.63 -1.19 26.20
CA LEU A 326 -10.56 -0.21 26.31
C LEU A 326 -10.50 0.32 27.75
N ASP A 327 -9.30 0.48 28.31
CA ASP A 327 -9.05 0.99 29.65
C ASP A 327 -7.75 1.81 29.64
N ASP A 328 -7.87 3.13 29.73
CA ASP A 328 -6.76 4.10 29.73
C ASP A 328 -5.68 3.83 28.64
N GLY A 329 -6.13 3.67 27.40
CA GLY A 329 -5.25 3.45 26.23
C GLY A 329 -4.71 2.01 26.10
N SER A 330 -5.01 1.13 27.06
CA SER A 330 -4.75 -0.31 26.99
C SER A 330 -6.03 -1.08 26.65
N VAL A 331 -5.89 -2.23 26.00
CA VAL A 331 -7.03 -3.11 25.70
C VAL A 331 -7.08 -4.26 26.69
N ARG A 332 -8.21 -4.40 27.36
CA ARG A 332 -8.48 -5.55 28.24
C ARG A 332 -9.06 -6.71 27.43
N VAL A 333 -8.46 -7.89 27.59
CA VAL A 333 -9.02 -9.15 27.07
C VAL A 333 -9.12 -10.10 28.27
N GLY A 334 -10.35 -10.34 28.71
CA GLY A 334 -10.61 -11.00 30.02
C GLY A 334 -10.07 -10.15 31.16
N ASP A 335 -9.19 -10.76 32.00
CA ASP A 335 -8.60 -10.11 33.18
C ASP A 335 -7.22 -9.46 32.93
N SER A 336 -6.72 -9.50 31.69
CA SER A 336 -5.37 -9.02 31.34
C SER A 336 -5.44 -7.81 30.40
N SER A 337 -4.45 -6.90 30.52
CA SER A 337 -4.30 -5.71 29.69
C SER A 337 -3.17 -5.88 28.67
N TYR A 338 -3.37 -5.36 27.46
CA TYR A 338 -2.47 -5.49 26.33
C TYR A 338 -2.35 -4.16 25.60
N SER A 339 -1.31 -3.99 24.80
CA SER A 339 -1.25 -2.92 23.80
C SER A 339 -2.28 -3.18 22.69
N PRO A 340 -2.92 -2.15 22.12
CA PRO A 340 -3.90 -2.31 21.05
C PRO A 340 -3.38 -3.11 19.85
N ASP A 341 -2.10 -3.05 19.57
CA ASP A 341 -1.43 -3.71 18.46
C ASP A 341 -0.94 -5.14 18.75
N ASP A 342 -1.12 -5.64 20.01
CA ASP A 342 -0.60 -6.96 20.43
C ASP A 342 -1.58 -7.67 21.40
N LEU A 343 -2.78 -7.97 20.90
CA LEU A 343 -3.77 -8.75 21.66
C LEU A 343 -3.52 -10.26 21.52
N PRO A 344 -3.92 -11.08 22.53
CA PRO A 344 -3.87 -12.54 22.46
C PRO A 344 -5.01 -13.10 21.55
N LEU A 345 -5.19 -12.51 20.39
CA LEU A 345 -6.16 -12.80 19.34
C LEU A 345 -5.46 -12.80 17.98
N THR A 346 -6.06 -13.40 16.97
CA THR A 346 -5.50 -13.40 15.62
C THR A 346 -5.70 -12.04 14.96
N ARG A 347 -4.62 -11.27 14.80
CA ARG A 347 -4.66 -9.98 14.11
C ARG A 347 -4.79 -10.17 12.62
N ILE A 348 -5.71 -9.42 12.00
CA ILE A 348 -5.93 -9.40 10.56
C ILE A 348 -5.27 -8.16 9.95
N HIS A 349 -4.74 -8.29 8.74
CA HIS A 349 -4.24 -7.14 7.99
C HIS A 349 -5.36 -6.14 7.78
N THR A 350 -5.11 -4.90 8.17
CA THR A 350 -6.10 -3.81 8.19
C THR A 350 -5.48 -2.54 7.65
N PHE A 351 -6.20 -1.78 6.86
CA PHE A 351 -5.75 -0.51 6.32
C PHE A 351 -6.90 0.47 6.17
N ASP A 352 -6.57 1.75 6.11
CA ASP A 352 -7.53 2.84 5.87
C ASP A 352 -7.87 2.91 4.39
N ALA A 353 -9.15 3.06 4.07
CA ALA A 353 -9.64 3.34 2.71
C ALA A 353 -10.85 4.27 2.75
N MET A 354 -10.98 5.13 1.74
CA MET A 354 -12.21 5.88 1.53
C MET A 354 -13.35 4.92 1.19
N TRP A 355 -14.57 5.22 1.68
CA TRP A 355 -15.74 4.34 1.54
C TRP A 355 -15.98 3.86 0.12
N PHE A 356 -16.00 4.77 -0.86
CA PHE A 356 -16.24 4.42 -2.25
C PHE A 356 -15.21 3.41 -2.79
N ALA A 357 -13.97 3.53 -2.35
CA ALA A 357 -12.89 2.65 -2.79
C ALA A 357 -12.99 1.27 -2.17
N TRP A 358 -13.32 1.20 -0.88
CA TRP A 358 -13.55 -0.06 -0.19
C TRP A 358 -14.77 -0.79 -0.74
N HIS A 359 -15.94 -0.11 -0.76
CA HIS A 359 -17.19 -0.71 -1.23
C HIS A 359 -17.12 -1.14 -2.69
N GLY A 360 -16.42 -0.38 -3.55
CA GLY A 360 -16.25 -0.75 -4.96
C GLY A 360 -15.57 -2.11 -5.17
N TYR A 361 -14.66 -2.49 -4.28
CA TYR A 361 -14.01 -3.79 -4.33
C TYR A 361 -14.68 -4.87 -3.46
N TYR A 362 -15.37 -4.46 -2.40
CA TYR A 362 -16.00 -5.37 -1.45
C TYR A 362 -17.46 -4.97 -1.20
N PRO A 363 -18.34 -5.09 -2.23
CA PRO A 363 -19.74 -4.65 -2.10
C PRO A 363 -20.54 -5.45 -1.05
N GLU A 364 -20.16 -6.71 -0.82
CA GLU A 364 -20.78 -7.59 0.18
C GLU A 364 -20.12 -7.49 1.57
N THR A 365 -19.31 -6.47 1.81
CA THR A 365 -18.61 -6.28 3.09
C THR A 365 -19.58 -6.05 4.24
N ASN A 366 -19.33 -6.66 5.39
CA ASN A 366 -19.99 -6.26 6.63
C ASN A 366 -19.49 -4.88 7.04
N VAL A 367 -20.39 -4.00 7.47
CA VAL A 367 -20.08 -2.61 7.82
C VAL A 367 -20.57 -2.27 9.21
N TYR A 368 -19.69 -1.68 9.99
CA TYR A 368 -19.95 -1.21 11.36
C TYR A 368 -19.55 0.27 11.44
N ALA A 369 -20.56 1.15 11.79
CA ALA A 369 -20.37 2.61 11.79
C ALA A 369 -21.26 3.30 12.85
#